data_05e5d86a8a8a0c11b5a3114ab0228c4d
#
_entry.id   05e5d86a8a8a0c11b5a3114ab0228c4d
#
_cell.length_a   1.000
_cell.length_b   1.000
_cell.length_c   1.000
_cell.angle_alpha   90.00
_cell.angle_beta   90.00
_cell.angle_gamma   90.00
#
_symmetry.space_group_name_H-M   'P 1'
#
loop_
_entity.id
_entity.type
_entity.pdbx_description
1 polymer ?
#
loop_
_entity_poly.entity_id
_entity_poly.type
_entity_poly.pdbx_seq_one_letter_code
_entity_poly.pdbx_strand_id
1 'polypeptide(L)'
;MVTPDLVSEDDIAKLIIPDDLPDEHPTFKAYIEAKVYDKEGHLIQYHRQPMRSLTQYFLALMSIPLLGTYSGPSSNSLTGILTNVLGLSAVSNTSYSANIVWSWSIQLGSGTQAFSLTLASLAAPITNGSQAGQLEYGTLAISYTGSSIFLLEVVTNNTSGTVNVTEIGLTCTIYLQYYTSSYASSSYNFLLSYDTFSTAISIPASGMASFQIVISFSG
;
A
#
# COMPACT_ATOMS: atom_id res chain seq x y z
N MET A 1 40.23 1.53 2.27
CA MET A 1 38.89 2.15 2.07
C MET A 1 38.37 1.52 0.80
N VAL A 2 37.49 0.51 0.94
CA VAL A 2 36.91 -0.19 -0.21
C VAL A 2 35.67 0.61 -0.59
N THR A 3 35.68 1.23 -1.76
CA THR A 3 34.49 1.84 -2.34
C THR A 3 33.46 0.74 -2.60
N PRO A 4 32.23 0.84 -2.13
CA PRO A 4 31.21 -0.11 -2.52
C PRO A 4 30.98 0.04 -4.04
N ASP A 5 31.04 -1.08 -4.76
CA ASP A 5 30.74 -1.11 -6.18
C ASP A 5 29.29 -0.62 -6.37
N LEU A 6 29.14 0.49 -7.07
CA LEU A 6 27.86 1.04 -7.49
C LEU A 6 27.23 0.05 -8.47
N VAL A 7 26.13 -0.56 -8.07
CA VAL A 7 25.33 -1.41 -8.95
C VAL A 7 24.78 -0.53 -10.06
N SER A 8 25.17 -0.80 -11.31
CA SER A 8 24.73 -0.02 -12.46
C SER A 8 23.23 -0.24 -12.75
N GLU A 9 22.57 0.73 -13.37
CA GLU A 9 21.16 0.56 -13.81
C GLU A 9 20.98 -0.64 -14.75
N ASP A 10 22.01 -0.98 -15.53
CA ASP A 10 22.01 -2.15 -16.43
C ASP A 10 22.07 -3.51 -15.68
N ASP A 11 22.65 -3.54 -14.48
CA ASP A 11 22.66 -4.75 -13.65
C ASP A 11 21.30 -4.95 -12.96
N ILE A 12 20.57 -3.87 -12.72
CA ILE A 12 19.20 -3.89 -12.19
C ILE A 12 18.23 -4.46 -13.25
N ALA A 13 18.45 -4.17 -14.53
CA ALA A 13 17.63 -4.68 -15.63
C ALA A 13 17.73 -6.20 -15.83
N LYS A 14 18.75 -6.84 -15.26
CA LYS A 14 18.98 -8.29 -15.37
C LYS A 14 18.39 -9.13 -14.24
N LEU A 15 17.74 -8.51 -13.25
CA LEU A 15 16.98 -9.21 -12.22
C LEU A 15 15.64 -9.71 -12.79
N ILE A 16 15.73 -10.76 -13.61
CA ILE A 16 14.58 -11.45 -14.20
C ILE A 16 13.84 -12.16 -13.07
N ILE A 17 12.55 -11.88 -12.94
CA ILE A 17 11.62 -12.73 -12.18
C ILE A 17 11.58 -14.06 -12.91
N PRO A 18 11.71 -15.23 -12.23
CA PRO A 18 11.51 -16.51 -12.87
C PRO A 18 10.12 -16.54 -13.53
N ASP A 19 10.08 -16.75 -14.82
CA ASP A 19 8.86 -16.84 -15.64
C ASP A 19 8.17 -18.22 -15.54
N ASP A 20 8.35 -18.95 -14.45
CA ASP A 20 7.96 -20.36 -14.32
C ASP A 20 6.45 -20.57 -14.00
N LEU A 21 5.58 -19.69 -14.44
CA LEU A 21 4.13 -19.94 -14.38
C LEU A 21 3.60 -20.20 -15.81
N PRO A 22 2.82 -21.27 -16.03
CA PRO A 22 2.27 -21.58 -17.35
C PRO A 22 1.36 -20.45 -17.87
N ASP A 23 1.55 -20.09 -19.14
CA ASP A 23 0.99 -18.91 -19.83
C ASP A 23 -0.52 -18.99 -20.17
N GLU A 24 -1.27 -19.95 -19.62
CA GLU A 24 -2.63 -20.25 -20.13
C GLU A 24 -3.78 -19.61 -19.34
N HIS A 25 -3.51 -18.87 -18.27
CA HIS A 25 -4.55 -18.21 -17.49
C HIS A 25 -4.18 -16.75 -17.18
N PRO A 26 -5.18 -15.85 -17.13
CA PRO A 26 -4.91 -14.49 -16.68
C PRO A 26 -4.28 -14.51 -15.30
N THR A 27 -3.04 -14.08 -15.21
CA THR A 27 -2.27 -14.12 -13.98
C THR A 27 -2.25 -12.74 -13.35
N PHE A 28 -2.54 -12.71 -12.06
CA PHE A 28 -2.31 -11.55 -11.21
C PHE A 28 -0.90 -11.66 -10.64
N LYS A 29 -0.05 -10.72 -10.98
CA LYS A 29 1.30 -10.60 -10.41
C LYS A 29 1.40 -9.29 -9.67
N ALA A 30 1.95 -9.30 -8.47
CA ALA A 30 2.26 -8.08 -7.74
C ALA A 30 3.64 -8.17 -7.11
N TYR A 31 4.37 -7.07 -7.10
CA TYR A 31 5.67 -7.00 -6.44
C TYR A 31 5.89 -5.65 -5.77
N ILE A 32 6.81 -5.66 -4.81
CA ILE A 32 7.25 -4.51 -4.06
C ILE A 32 8.68 -4.22 -4.47
N GLU A 33 8.96 -2.97 -4.77
CA GLU A 33 10.30 -2.46 -5.05
C GLU A 33 10.64 -1.33 -4.09
N ALA A 34 11.86 -1.35 -3.53
CA ALA A 34 12.38 -0.30 -2.68
C ALA A 34 13.75 0.15 -3.16
N LYS A 35 13.94 1.46 -3.27
CA LYS A 35 15.22 2.10 -3.62
C LYS A 35 15.57 3.11 -2.52
N VAL A 36 16.78 3.03 -1.98
CA VAL A 36 17.27 3.96 -0.96
C VAL A 36 18.40 4.78 -1.53
N TYR A 37 18.36 6.06 -1.27
CA TYR A 37 19.36 7.01 -1.70
C TYR A 37 19.96 7.71 -0.47
N ASP A 38 21.26 7.97 -0.53
CA ASP A 38 21.92 8.81 0.46
C ASP A 38 21.53 10.30 0.30
N LYS A 39 22.10 11.17 1.13
CA LYS A 39 21.82 12.61 1.08
C LYS A 39 22.39 13.30 -0.19
N GLU A 40 23.34 12.68 -0.87
CA GLU A 40 23.91 13.11 -2.15
C GLU A 40 23.10 12.63 -3.35
N GLY A 41 22.08 11.75 -3.14
CA GLY A 41 21.23 11.20 -4.18
C GLY A 41 21.80 9.92 -4.83
N HIS A 42 22.85 9.31 -4.29
CA HIS A 42 23.37 8.04 -4.79
C HIS A 42 22.51 6.89 -4.32
N LEU A 43 22.17 5.96 -5.21
CA LEU A 43 21.48 4.72 -4.86
C LEU A 43 22.40 3.84 -4.00
N ILE A 44 22.01 3.56 -2.76
CA ILE A 44 22.79 2.78 -1.79
C ILE A 44 22.17 1.44 -1.42
N GLN A 45 20.85 1.27 -1.65
CA GLN A 45 20.17 -0.01 -1.43
C GLN A 45 19.06 -0.16 -2.45
N TYR A 46 18.94 -1.36 -3.02
CA TYR A 46 17.85 -1.80 -3.87
C TYR A 46 17.28 -3.11 -3.36
N HIS A 47 15.96 -3.21 -3.33
CA HIS A 47 15.27 -4.44 -2.95
C HIS A 47 14.06 -4.63 -3.84
N ARG A 48 13.80 -5.88 -4.25
CA ARG A 48 12.60 -6.27 -4.97
C ARG A 48 12.13 -7.64 -4.49
N GLN A 49 10.84 -7.75 -4.22
CA GLN A 49 10.24 -9.02 -3.80
C GLN A 49 8.81 -9.13 -4.36
N PRO A 50 8.31 -10.36 -4.57
CA PRO A 50 6.90 -10.55 -4.85
C PRO A 50 6.06 -10.09 -3.66
N MET A 51 4.94 -9.43 -3.93
CA MET A 51 3.91 -9.17 -2.93
C MET A 51 3.14 -10.47 -2.71
N ARG A 52 3.14 -10.97 -1.46
CA ARG A 52 2.64 -12.32 -1.15
C ARG A 52 1.31 -12.32 -0.41
N SER A 53 0.90 -11.19 0.12
CA SER A 53 -0.11 -11.17 1.15
C SER A 53 -1.16 -10.10 0.92
N LEU A 54 -2.27 -10.49 0.30
CA LEU A 54 -3.47 -9.67 0.20
C LEU A 54 -4.41 -10.01 1.36
N THR A 55 -4.92 -9.01 2.05
CA THR A 55 -5.91 -9.20 3.11
C THR A 55 -7.32 -9.43 2.54
N GLN A 56 -8.23 -9.90 3.38
CA GLN A 56 -9.64 -10.01 2.99
C GLN A 56 -10.25 -8.66 2.58
N TYR A 57 -9.72 -7.56 3.09
CA TYR A 57 -10.21 -6.22 2.76
C TYR A 57 -9.92 -5.82 1.31
N PHE A 58 -8.79 -6.30 0.74
CA PHE A 58 -8.51 -6.11 -0.69
C PHE A 58 -9.59 -6.76 -1.55
N LEU A 59 -9.90 -8.03 -1.29
CA LEU A 59 -10.93 -8.76 -2.03
C LEU A 59 -12.31 -8.10 -1.86
N ALA A 60 -12.62 -7.64 -0.65
CA ALA A 60 -13.85 -6.93 -0.38
C ALA A 60 -13.96 -5.63 -1.19
N LEU A 61 -12.90 -4.81 -1.21
CA LEU A 61 -12.91 -3.56 -1.97
C LEU A 61 -12.97 -3.80 -3.48
N MET A 62 -12.29 -4.82 -3.99
CA MET A 62 -12.36 -5.19 -5.40
C MET A 62 -13.73 -5.72 -5.82
N SER A 63 -14.52 -6.24 -4.90
CA SER A 63 -15.89 -6.69 -5.20
C SER A 63 -16.89 -5.55 -5.36
N ILE A 64 -16.65 -4.37 -4.81
CA ILE A 64 -17.55 -3.22 -4.88
C ILE A 64 -17.89 -2.80 -6.32
N PRO A 65 -16.91 -2.62 -7.24
CA PRO A 65 -17.21 -2.30 -8.63
C PRO A 65 -17.96 -3.40 -9.38
N LEU A 66 -17.79 -4.67 -8.98
CA LEU A 66 -18.42 -5.82 -9.64
C LEU A 66 -19.91 -5.97 -9.28
N LEU A 67 -20.35 -5.34 -8.20
CA LEU A 67 -21.76 -5.40 -7.75
C LEU A 67 -22.66 -4.39 -8.47
N GLY A 68 -22.15 -3.70 -9.49
CA GLY A 68 -22.90 -2.81 -10.38
C GLY A 68 -22.99 -1.37 -9.88
N THR A 69 -23.41 -0.49 -10.78
CA THR A 69 -23.58 0.94 -10.52
C THR A 69 -24.54 1.18 -9.36
N TYR A 70 -24.02 1.75 -8.32
CA TYR A 70 -24.81 2.20 -7.19
C TYR A 70 -25.55 3.49 -7.56
N SER A 71 -26.71 3.34 -8.17
CA SER A 71 -27.62 4.45 -8.47
C SER A 71 -29.01 4.09 -7.96
N GLY A 72 -29.26 4.34 -6.68
CA GLY A 72 -30.59 4.17 -6.15
C GLY A 72 -30.68 4.12 -4.62
N PRO A 73 -31.84 4.35 -4.04
CA PRO A 73 -32.06 4.42 -2.61
C PRO A 73 -32.05 3.08 -1.88
N SER A 74 -31.73 1.99 -2.54
CA SER A 74 -31.66 0.68 -1.88
C SER A 74 -30.24 0.43 -1.36
N SER A 75 -29.99 0.94 -0.20
CA SER A 75 -28.77 0.90 0.63
C SER A 75 -28.26 -0.52 1.00
N ASN A 76 -28.94 -1.58 0.63
CA ASN A 76 -28.68 -2.89 1.20
C ASN A 76 -27.40 -3.58 0.73
N SER A 77 -26.94 -3.35 -0.48
CA SER A 77 -25.75 -4.04 -0.98
C SER A 77 -24.42 -3.42 -0.49
N LEU A 78 -24.30 -2.10 -0.53
CA LEU A 78 -23.10 -1.42 -0.01
C LEU A 78 -23.06 -1.52 1.52
N THR A 79 -24.18 -1.37 2.20
CA THR A 79 -24.29 -1.57 3.65
C THR A 79 -23.93 -3.00 4.04
N GLY A 80 -24.38 -4.01 3.29
CA GLY A 80 -24.02 -5.41 3.53
C GLY A 80 -22.52 -5.66 3.39
N ILE A 81 -21.85 -5.09 2.38
CA ILE A 81 -20.40 -5.20 2.20
C ILE A 81 -19.66 -4.47 3.32
N LEU A 82 -20.05 -3.24 3.61
CA LEU A 82 -19.42 -2.46 4.68
C LEU A 82 -19.62 -3.12 6.04
N THR A 83 -20.80 -3.68 6.32
CA THR A 83 -21.11 -4.32 7.61
C THR A 83 -20.53 -5.71 7.72
N ASN A 84 -20.74 -6.57 6.72
CA ASN A 84 -20.43 -7.99 6.82
C ASN A 84 -18.99 -8.32 6.41
N VAL A 85 -18.41 -7.58 5.49
CA VAL A 85 -17.08 -7.86 4.95
C VAL A 85 -16.01 -6.98 5.59
N LEU A 86 -16.31 -5.70 5.82
CA LEU A 86 -15.37 -4.74 6.40
C LEU A 86 -15.52 -4.60 7.93
N GLY A 87 -16.48 -5.29 8.55
CA GLY A 87 -16.70 -5.26 10.00
C GLY A 87 -17.19 -3.90 10.53
N LEU A 88 -17.72 -3.04 9.65
CA LEU A 88 -18.24 -1.75 10.05
C LEU A 88 -19.61 -1.98 10.70
N SER A 89 -19.75 -1.59 11.96
CA SER A 89 -21.03 -1.67 12.70
C SER A 89 -22.15 -1.00 11.91
N ALA A 90 -23.27 -1.67 11.84
CA ALA A 90 -24.44 -1.31 11.05
C ALA A 90 -24.68 0.21 11.00
N VAL A 91 -24.43 0.78 9.86
CA VAL A 91 -24.96 2.10 9.54
C VAL A 91 -26.41 1.88 9.22
N SER A 92 -27.25 2.04 10.24
CA SER A 92 -28.69 1.76 10.13
C SER A 92 -29.35 2.69 9.11
N ASN A 93 -29.97 2.08 8.13
CA ASN A 93 -31.16 2.51 7.37
C ASN A 93 -31.41 4.03 7.18
N THR A 94 -30.45 4.77 6.64
CA THR A 94 -30.64 6.16 6.26
C THR A 94 -30.27 6.38 4.81
N SER A 95 -31.02 7.19 4.11
CA SER A 95 -30.82 7.56 2.70
C SER A 95 -29.43 8.15 2.50
N TYR A 96 -28.52 7.44 1.86
CA TYR A 96 -27.19 7.93 1.59
C TYR A 96 -27.14 8.66 0.26
N SER A 97 -26.82 9.94 0.34
CA SER A 97 -26.19 10.65 -0.74
C SER A 97 -24.67 10.56 -0.44
N ALA A 98 -24.05 9.43 -0.77
CA ALA A 98 -22.68 9.21 -0.35
C ALA A 98 -21.71 9.70 -1.40
N ASN A 99 -20.96 10.72 -1.08
CA ASN A 99 -19.66 10.92 -1.70
C ASN A 99 -18.68 9.96 -1.02
N ILE A 100 -18.30 8.89 -1.71
CA ILE A 100 -17.25 7.98 -1.25
C ILE A 100 -15.95 8.52 -1.84
N VAL A 101 -15.06 8.98 -0.98
CA VAL A 101 -13.71 9.38 -1.37
C VAL A 101 -12.75 8.31 -0.90
N TRP A 102 -11.95 7.82 -1.81
CA TRP A 102 -10.92 6.81 -1.56
C TRP A 102 -9.56 7.49 -1.51
N SER A 103 -8.82 7.25 -0.46
CA SER A 103 -7.42 7.67 -0.36
C SER A 103 -6.54 6.45 -0.16
N TRP A 104 -5.60 6.26 -1.04
CA TRP A 104 -4.63 5.17 -1.00
C TRP A 104 -3.32 5.67 -0.44
N SER A 105 -2.61 4.84 0.33
CA SER A 105 -1.23 5.13 0.75
C SER A 105 -0.43 3.84 0.92
N ILE A 106 0.89 3.95 0.78
CA ILE A 106 1.82 2.91 1.19
C ILE A 106 2.24 3.26 2.61
N GLN A 107 1.95 2.37 3.56
CA GLN A 107 2.36 2.53 4.95
C GLN A 107 3.58 1.67 5.21
N LEU A 108 4.57 2.24 5.87
CA LEU A 108 5.81 1.58 6.25
C LEU A 108 5.82 1.31 7.75
N GLY A 109 6.51 0.27 8.18
CA GLY A 109 6.64 -0.04 9.59
C GLY A 109 8.00 -0.63 9.94
N SER A 110 8.31 -0.61 11.23
CA SER A 110 9.56 -1.13 11.81
C SER A 110 9.34 -2.42 12.60
N GLY A 111 8.12 -2.98 12.56
CA GLY A 111 7.78 -4.22 13.22
C GLY A 111 7.83 -5.42 12.28
N THR A 112 7.42 -6.55 12.83
CA THR A 112 7.17 -7.78 12.08
C THR A 112 6.05 -8.54 12.78
N GLN A 113 5.10 -9.06 12.01
CA GLN A 113 4.06 -9.95 12.54
C GLN A 113 3.76 -11.05 11.54
N ALA A 114 3.19 -12.15 12.00
CA ALA A 114 2.72 -13.19 11.10
C ALA A 114 1.54 -12.67 10.27
N PHE A 115 1.54 -12.99 8.98
CA PHE A 115 0.41 -12.65 8.12
C PHE A 115 -0.87 -13.37 8.57
N SER A 116 -1.97 -12.63 8.57
CA SER A 116 -3.32 -13.13 8.69
C SER A 116 -4.21 -12.40 7.70
N LEU A 117 -5.19 -13.09 7.12
CA LEU A 117 -6.18 -12.48 6.22
C LEU A 117 -6.95 -11.33 6.88
N THR A 118 -7.05 -11.32 8.20
CA THR A 118 -7.80 -10.33 8.99
C THR A 118 -6.92 -9.21 9.55
N LEU A 119 -5.66 -9.10 9.12
CA LEU A 119 -4.79 -8.01 9.57
C LEU A 119 -5.40 -6.65 9.20
N ALA A 120 -5.49 -5.78 10.20
CA ALA A 120 -6.07 -4.45 10.07
C ALA A 120 -5.01 -3.33 10.07
N SER A 121 -3.80 -3.60 10.53
CA SER A 121 -2.70 -2.63 10.63
C SER A 121 -1.34 -3.31 10.57
N LEU A 122 -0.30 -2.53 10.32
CA LEU A 122 1.09 -2.95 10.54
C LEU A 122 1.37 -3.18 12.04
N ALA A 123 2.39 -3.98 12.36
CA ALA A 123 2.78 -4.26 13.74
C ALA A 123 3.33 -3.03 14.45
N ALA A 124 4.16 -2.25 13.77
CA ALA A 124 4.75 -1.01 14.28
C ALA A 124 4.83 0.04 13.16
N PRO A 125 3.72 0.74 12.85
CA PRO A 125 3.70 1.74 11.80
C PRO A 125 4.70 2.87 12.07
N ILE A 126 5.47 3.26 11.06
CA ILE A 126 6.30 4.46 11.09
C ILE A 126 5.39 5.65 10.79
N THR A 127 5.32 6.59 11.73
CA THR A 127 4.46 7.77 11.60
C THR A 127 5.13 8.85 10.75
N ASN A 128 4.29 9.71 10.13
CA ASN A 128 4.76 10.87 9.39
C ASN A 128 5.36 11.91 10.35
N GLY A 129 6.55 12.40 10.03
CA GLY A 129 7.22 13.44 10.82
C GLY A 129 8.74 13.42 10.72
N SER A 130 9.37 14.27 11.53
CA SER A 130 10.84 14.48 11.55
C SER A 130 11.49 14.10 12.88
N GLN A 131 10.74 13.47 13.80
CA GLN A 131 11.31 13.00 15.06
C GLN A 131 11.99 11.63 14.88
N ALA A 132 12.83 11.25 15.84
CA ALA A 132 13.54 9.97 15.79
C ALA A 132 12.58 8.80 15.51
N GLY A 133 12.90 7.98 14.52
CA GLY A 133 12.08 6.84 14.10
C GLY A 133 10.90 7.18 13.19
N GLN A 134 10.72 8.44 12.81
CA GLN A 134 9.71 8.87 11.85
C GLN A 134 10.29 9.06 10.45
N LEU A 135 9.41 9.08 9.45
CA LEU A 135 9.72 9.43 8.06
C LEU A 135 8.73 10.51 7.59
N GLU A 136 9.18 11.41 6.77
CA GLU A 136 8.30 12.34 6.07
C GLU A 136 7.81 11.66 4.79
N TYR A 137 6.49 11.45 4.72
CA TYR A 137 5.84 10.82 3.57
C TYR A 137 5.48 11.87 2.53
N GLY A 138 5.80 11.58 1.27
CA GLY A 138 5.37 12.38 0.13
C GLY A 138 3.92 12.15 -0.23
N THR A 139 3.55 12.52 -1.44
CA THR A 139 2.24 12.21 -1.99
C THR A 139 2.32 10.93 -2.81
N LEU A 140 1.46 9.95 -2.53
CA LEU A 140 1.38 8.74 -3.33
C LEU A 140 1.07 9.09 -4.79
N ALA A 141 1.97 8.69 -5.68
CA ALA A 141 1.75 8.76 -7.11
C ALA A 141 1.14 7.45 -7.60
N ILE A 142 0.05 7.55 -8.35
CA ILE A 142 -0.62 6.39 -8.96
C ILE A 142 -0.58 6.59 -10.47
N SER A 143 -0.05 5.59 -11.16
CA SER A 143 -0.06 5.56 -12.63
C SER A 143 -0.43 4.16 -13.12
N TYR A 144 -0.84 4.08 -14.38
CA TYR A 144 -1.15 2.80 -15.02
C TYR A 144 -0.61 2.79 -16.44
N THR A 145 -0.16 1.63 -16.90
CA THR A 145 0.35 1.41 -18.23
C THR A 145 -0.07 0.02 -18.69
N GLY A 146 -0.85 -0.06 -19.78
CA GLY A 146 -1.37 -1.33 -20.26
C GLY A 146 -2.15 -2.08 -19.18
N SER A 147 -1.59 -3.20 -18.74
CA SER A 147 -2.19 -4.08 -17.74
C SER A 147 -1.59 -3.90 -16.33
N SER A 148 -0.81 -2.85 -16.08
CA SER A 148 -0.13 -2.65 -14.80
C SER A 148 -0.52 -1.35 -14.12
N ILE A 149 -0.68 -1.42 -12.80
CA ILE A 149 -0.88 -0.28 -11.89
C ILE A 149 0.39 -0.11 -11.07
N PHE A 150 0.87 1.12 -11.00
CA PHE A 150 2.04 1.51 -10.23
C PHE A 150 1.61 2.46 -9.12
N LEU A 151 1.93 2.11 -7.89
CA LEU A 151 1.73 2.94 -6.70
C LEU A 151 3.12 3.27 -6.16
N LEU A 152 3.50 4.54 -6.17
CA LEU A 152 4.82 5.00 -5.76
C LEU A 152 4.71 5.99 -4.60
N GLU A 153 5.33 5.65 -3.48
CA GLU A 153 5.51 6.52 -2.31
C GLU A 153 6.99 6.88 -2.17
N VAL A 154 7.26 8.16 -1.96
CA VAL A 154 8.62 8.64 -1.66
C VAL A 154 8.63 9.12 -0.22
N VAL A 155 9.62 8.67 0.55
CA VAL A 155 9.80 9.09 1.94
C VAL A 155 11.18 9.70 2.14
N THR A 156 11.28 10.66 3.05
CA THR A 156 12.53 11.31 3.44
C THR A 156 12.78 11.08 4.93
N ASN A 157 14.01 10.74 5.26
CA ASN A 157 14.43 10.65 6.64
C ASN A 157 15.05 11.98 7.09
N ASN A 158 14.25 12.86 7.65
CA ASN A 158 14.68 14.15 8.19
C ASN A 158 15.17 14.06 9.65
N THR A 159 15.46 12.84 10.14
CA THR A 159 16.00 12.60 11.48
C THR A 159 17.52 12.52 11.47
N SER A 160 18.13 12.53 12.66
CA SER A 160 19.58 12.40 12.81
C SER A 160 20.10 10.96 12.78
N GLY A 161 19.21 9.97 12.77
CA GLY A 161 19.54 8.54 12.80
C GLY A 161 19.00 7.78 11.60
N THR A 162 19.49 6.57 11.40
CA THR A 162 18.95 5.67 10.40
C THR A 162 17.55 5.17 10.82
N VAL A 163 16.60 5.16 9.90
CA VAL A 163 15.28 4.53 10.08
C VAL A 163 15.24 3.21 9.30
N ASN A 164 14.93 2.13 10.00
CA ASN A 164 14.84 0.79 9.44
C ASN A 164 13.37 0.44 9.16
N VAL A 165 13.06 0.13 7.91
CA VAL A 165 11.75 -0.36 7.48
C VAL A 165 11.83 -1.86 7.33
N THR A 166 10.99 -2.60 8.06
CA THR A 166 10.94 -4.07 8.05
C THR A 166 9.59 -4.61 7.57
N GLU A 167 8.57 -3.76 7.50
CA GLU A 167 7.25 -4.13 7.00
C GLU A 167 6.67 -3.02 6.11
N ILE A 168 5.82 -3.43 5.18
CA ILE A 168 5.13 -2.54 4.24
C ILE A 168 3.70 -3.00 4.05
N GLY A 169 2.79 -2.06 3.90
CA GLY A 169 1.39 -2.34 3.60
C GLY A 169 0.79 -1.33 2.64
N LEU A 170 -0.08 -1.79 1.78
CA LEU A 170 -0.97 -0.92 1.03
C LEU A 170 -2.21 -0.67 1.87
N THR A 171 -2.54 0.58 2.10
CA THR A 171 -3.71 0.98 2.86
C THR A 171 -4.69 1.78 2.02
N CYS A 172 -5.95 1.70 2.38
CA CYS A 172 -7.01 2.50 1.79
C CYS A 172 -7.85 3.13 2.90
N THR A 173 -8.01 4.44 2.85
CA THR A 173 -8.95 5.17 3.70
C THR A 173 -10.20 5.48 2.90
N ILE A 174 -11.35 5.06 3.41
CA ILE A 174 -12.65 5.36 2.84
C ILE A 174 -13.30 6.45 3.69
N TYR A 175 -13.65 7.56 3.07
CA TYR A 175 -14.45 8.61 3.68
C TYR A 175 -15.89 8.42 3.25
N LEU A 176 -16.76 8.19 4.22
CA LEU A 176 -18.21 8.12 4.02
C LEU A 176 -18.85 9.39 4.55
N GLN A 177 -19.53 10.12 3.67
CA GLN A 177 -20.43 11.18 4.08
C GLN A 177 -21.85 10.63 4.05
N TYR A 178 -22.56 10.78 5.15
CA TYR A 178 -23.95 10.36 5.24
C TYR A 178 -24.78 11.51 5.85
N TYR A 179 -26.03 11.54 5.42
CA TYR A 179 -27.01 12.50 5.90
C TYR A 179 -27.98 11.80 6.86
N THR A 180 -28.03 12.29 8.10
CA THR A 180 -29.07 11.92 9.05
C THR A 180 -30.01 13.12 9.22
N SER A 181 -29.97 13.84 10.31
CA SER A 181 -30.56 15.19 10.47
C SER A 181 -29.55 16.29 10.18
N SER A 182 -28.28 15.95 10.05
CA SER A 182 -27.15 16.79 9.68
C SER A 182 -26.14 15.95 8.88
N TYR A 183 -25.24 16.62 8.15
CA TYR A 183 -24.12 15.93 7.49
C TYR A 183 -23.16 15.39 8.54
N ALA A 184 -22.95 14.10 8.52
CA ALA A 184 -21.92 13.43 9.30
C ALA A 184 -20.92 12.77 8.35
N SER A 185 -19.68 12.61 8.78
CA SER A 185 -18.65 11.92 8.03
C SER A 185 -17.92 10.94 8.96
N SER A 186 -17.54 9.80 8.40
CA SER A 186 -16.68 8.83 9.08
C SER A 186 -15.59 8.37 8.13
N SER A 187 -14.40 8.14 8.65
CA SER A 187 -13.28 7.58 7.90
C SER A 187 -12.94 6.20 8.45
N TYR A 188 -12.64 5.29 7.54
CA TYR A 188 -12.28 3.92 7.85
C TYR A 188 -11.00 3.56 7.11
N ASN A 189 -10.01 3.04 7.84
CA ASN A 189 -8.72 2.64 7.28
C ASN A 189 -8.68 1.13 7.15
N PHE A 190 -8.26 0.66 5.99
CA PHE A 190 -8.14 -0.76 5.68
C PHE A 190 -6.71 -1.06 5.23
N LEU A 191 -6.12 -2.09 5.80
CA LEU A 191 -4.87 -2.67 5.31
C LEU A 191 -5.22 -3.67 4.21
N LEU A 192 -4.82 -3.40 2.98
CA LEU A 192 -5.14 -4.20 1.80
C LEU A 192 -4.10 -5.26 1.50
N SER A 193 -2.83 -4.94 1.75
CA SER A 193 -1.74 -5.90 1.68
C SER A 193 -0.78 -5.70 2.85
N TYR A 194 -0.05 -6.74 3.17
CA TYR A 194 0.96 -6.74 4.21
C TYR A 194 2.11 -7.64 3.80
N ASP A 195 3.32 -7.11 3.80
CA ASP A 195 4.53 -7.87 3.55
C ASP A 195 5.66 -7.42 4.48
N THR A 196 6.60 -8.32 4.73
CA THR A 196 7.82 -8.04 5.48
C THR A 196 9.02 -8.14 4.57
N PHE A 197 10.02 -7.31 4.83
CA PHE A 197 11.31 -7.40 4.18
C PHE A 197 12.20 -8.41 4.90
N SER A 198 12.81 -9.34 4.16
CA SER A 198 13.76 -10.32 4.72
C SER A 198 15.03 -9.64 5.26
N THR A 199 15.38 -8.50 4.70
CA THR A 199 16.44 -7.61 5.15
C THR A 199 15.85 -6.21 5.27
N ALA A 200 16.09 -5.55 6.40
CA ALA A 200 15.58 -4.20 6.61
C ALA A 200 16.03 -3.24 5.51
N ILE A 201 15.11 -2.39 5.07
CA ILE A 201 15.40 -1.26 4.20
C ILE A 201 15.86 -0.12 5.10
N SER A 202 17.15 0.20 5.05
CA SER A 202 17.79 1.16 5.97
C SER A 202 17.92 2.53 5.30
N ILE A 203 17.14 3.50 5.76
CA ILE A 203 17.13 4.87 5.23
C ILE A 203 18.05 5.70 6.12
N PRO A 204 19.23 6.15 5.63
CA PRO A 204 20.16 6.91 6.45
C PRO A 204 19.61 8.30 6.81
N ALA A 205 20.23 8.94 7.79
CA ALA A 205 19.92 10.33 8.14
C ALA A 205 20.04 11.24 6.90
N SER A 206 19.07 12.10 6.69
CA SER A 206 18.96 12.98 5.52
C SER A 206 18.88 12.25 4.17
N GLY A 207 18.68 10.94 4.17
CA GLY A 207 18.46 10.13 2.98
C GLY A 207 16.99 10.07 2.58
N MET A 208 16.73 9.51 1.41
CA MET A 208 15.37 9.28 0.91
C MET A 208 15.20 7.84 0.44
N ALA A 209 13.97 7.38 0.38
CA ALA A 209 13.65 6.11 -0.25
C ALA A 209 12.37 6.23 -1.09
N SER A 210 12.30 5.44 -2.15
CA SER A 210 11.08 5.20 -2.90
C SER A 210 10.61 3.78 -2.68
N PHE A 211 9.31 3.64 -2.41
CA PHE A 211 8.63 2.35 -2.32
C PHE A 211 7.59 2.28 -3.40
N GLN A 212 7.67 1.26 -4.22
CA GLN A 212 6.73 1.06 -5.31
C GLN A 212 6.03 -0.30 -5.14
N ILE A 213 4.71 -0.30 -5.26
CA ILE A 213 3.91 -1.51 -5.42
C ILE A 213 3.45 -1.54 -6.87
N VAL A 214 3.75 -2.63 -7.55
CA VAL A 214 3.31 -2.87 -8.92
C VAL A 214 2.34 -4.02 -8.95
N ILE A 215 1.19 -3.81 -9.55
CA ILE A 215 0.13 -4.80 -9.73
C ILE A 215 -0.07 -4.98 -11.22
N SER A 216 0.16 -6.18 -11.72
CA SER A 216 0.06 -6.51 -13.15
C SER A 216 -0.95 -7.62 -13.40
N PHE A 217 -1.69 -7.46 -14.48
CA PHE A 217 -2.60 -8.46 -15.00
C PHE A 217 -2.06 -8.90 -16.37
N SER A 218 -1.79 -10.20 -16.55
CA SER A 218 -1.47 -10.78 -17.85
C SER A 218 -2.57 -11.75 -18.25
N GLY A 219 -3.02 -11.65 -19.45
CA GLY A 219 -3.95 -12.58 -20.09
C GLY A 219 -3.37 -13.08 -21.39
#